data_e8ac77ebefa67d2139fcc0e2cfebbc69
#
_entry.id   e8ac77ebefa67d2139fcc0e2cfebbc69
#
_cell.length_a   1.000
_cell.length_b   1.000
_cell.length_c   1.000
_cell.angle_alpha   90.00
_cell.angle_beta   90.00
_cell.angle_gamma   90.00
#
_symmetry.space_group_name_H-M   'P 1'
#
loop_
_entity.id
_entity.type
_entity.pdbx_description
1 polymer ?
#
loop_
_entity_poly.entity_id
_entity_poly.type
_entity_poly.pdbx_seq_one_letter_code
_entity_poly.pdbx_strand_id
1 'polypeptide(L)'
;MKKVLAIITCSLLVASTYAYVPKENVYDPNEKVLKAFSETFTAAEEVKWEEYSTYYTVSFVNSGIRSKVNYDLDGNMLGSIRYYSPQMLPLNIINKLKKDNPKRTMFGVTEVTFGNEVTYYVKMEDAKNWYTYKIDAAGNSQLFEKYKKA
;
A
#
# COMPACT_ATOMS: atom_id res chain seq x y z
N MET A 1 32.03 -68.89 23.48
CA MET A 1 31.83 -67.45 23.69
C MET A 1 31.43 -66.88 22.40
N LYS A 2 30.14 -66.73 22.15
CA LYS A 2 29.58 -66.16 20.89
C LYS A 2 29.16 -64.71 21.13
N LYS A 3 29.84 -63.74 20.50
CA LYS A 3 29.49 -62.34 20.61
C LYS A 3 28.40 -62.06 19.55
N VAL A 4 27.21 -61.71 19.99
CA VAL A 4 26.11 -61.26 19.14
C VAL A 4 26.24 -59.75 18.94
N LEU A 5 26.46 -59.35 17.69
CA LEU A 5 26.54 -57.94 17.26
C LEU A 5 25.12 -57.49 16.93
N ALA A 6 24.55 -56.63 17.75
CA ALA A 6 23.25 -56.03 17.48
C ALA A 6 23.42 -54.81 16.56
N ILE A 7 22.93 -54.93 15.33
CA ILE A 7 22.88 -53.81 14.38
C ILE A 7 21.59 -53.02 14.66
N ILE A 8 21.73 -51.80 15.17
CA ILE A 8 20.63 -50.87 15.36
C ILE A 8 20.47 -50.11 14.02
N THR A 9 19.47 -50.48 13.25
CA THR A 9 19.05 -49.71 12.06
C THR A 9 18.22 -48.52 12.51
N CYS A 10 18.85 -47.34 12.49
CA CYS A 10 18.18 -46.04 12.73
C CYS A 10 17.43 -45.63 11.46
N SER A 11 16.12 -45.90 11.39
CA SER A 11 15.27 -45.42 10.29
C SER A 11 14.99 -43.95 10.48
N LEU A 12 15.63 -43.09 9.67
CA LEU A 12 15.31 -41.68 9.56
C LEU A 12 13.92 -41.50 8.90
N LEU A 13 12.91 -41.24 9.70
CA LEU A 13 11.62 -40.74 9.26
C LEU A 13 11.80 -39.27 8.81
N VAL A 14 11.97 -39.05 7.49
CA VAL A 14 11.88 -37.72 6.91
C VAL A 14 10.40 -37.34 6.87
N ALA A 15 9.95 -36.65 7.90
CA ALA A 15 8.64 -35.97 7.89
C ALA A 15 8.70 -34.79 6.90
N SER A 16 8.23 -35.01 5.67
CA SER A 16 8.00 -33.93 4.72
C SER A 16 6.88 -33.04 5.25
N THR A 17 7.25 -31.95 5.90
CA THR A 17 6.30 -30.87 6.22
C THR A 17 5.92 -30.20 4.92
N TYR A 18 4.76 -30.55 4.36
CA TYR A 18 4.12 -29.78 3.33
C TYR A 18 3.78 -28.41 3.94
N ALA A 19 4.58 -27.39 3.61
CA ALA A 19 4.23 -26.03 3.95
C ALA A 19 2.90 -25.72 3.23
N TYR A 20 1.82 -25.58 4.02
CA TYR A 20 0.55 -25.08 3.51
C TYR A 20 0.79 -23.65 3.06
N VAL A 21 0.95 -23.46 1.75
CA VAL A 21 0.89 -22.15 1.12
C VAL A 21 -0.59 -21.81 1.02
N PRO A 22 -1.10 -20.81 1.76
CA PRO A 22 -2.48 -20.40 1.59
C PRO A 22 -2.70 -20.07 0.12
N LYS A 23 -3.66 -20.73 -0.51
CA LYS A 23 -4.07 -20.37 -1.88
C LYS A 23 -4.62 -18.96 -1.78
N GLU A 24 -3.88 -17.98 -2.30
CA GLU A 24 -4.38 -16.61 -2.43
C GLU A 24 -5.67 -16.72 -3.24
N ASN A 25 -6.82 -16.45 -2.61
CA ASN A 25 -8.09 -16.45 -3.32
C ASN A 25 -8.01 -15.29 -4.31
N VAL A 26 -7.74 -15.60 -5.56
CA VAL A 26 -7.86 -14.65 -6.66
C VAL A 26 -9.36 -14.41 -6.84
N TYR A 27 -9.86 -13.38 -6.17
CA TYR A 27 -11.23 -12.93 -6.40
C TYR A 27 -11.27 -12.25 -7.76
N ASP A 28 -12.19 -12.69 -8.59
CA ASP A 28 -12.45 -12.08 -9.89
C ASP A 28 -13.67 -11.17 -9.72
N PRO A 29 -13.50 -9.83 -9.70
CA PRO A 29 -14.61 -8.92 -9.50
C PRO A 29 -15.60 -9.02 -10.67
N ASN A 30 -16.81 -8.50 -10.47
CA ASN A 30 -17.81 -8.50 -11.53
C ASN A 30 -17.39 -7.65 -12.75
N GLU A 31 -18.03 -7.90 -13.91
CA GLU A 31 -17.68 -7.25 -15.18
C GLU A 31 -17.72 -5.74 -15.15
N LYS A 32 -18.65 -5.12 -14.40
CA LYS A 32 -18.76 -3.66 -14.29
C LYS A 32 -17.52 -3.07 -13.64
N VAL A 33 -17.06 -3.69 -12.55
CA VAL A 33 -15.86 -3.25 -11.79
C VAL A 33 -14.60 -3.48 -12.61
N LEU A 34 -14.46 -4.64 -13.26
CA LEU A 34 -13.33 -4.93 -14.15
C LEU A 34 -13.25 -3.92 -15.29
N LYS A 35 -14.38 -3.61 -15.92
CA LYS A 35 -14.46 -2.63 -17.01
C LYS A 35 -14.02 -1.23 -16.52
N ALA A 36 -14.61 -0.73 -15.43
CA ALA A 36 -14.27 0.58 -14.85
C ALA A 36 -12.79 0.69 -14.51
N PHE A 37 -12.21 -0.36 -13.94
CA PHE A 37 -10.78 -0.42 -13.63
C PHE A 37 -9.91 -0.40 -14.88
N SER A 38 -10.17 -1.27 -15.85
CA SER A 38 -9.35 -1.40 -17.06
C SER A 38 -9.40 -0.17 -17.95
N GLU A 39 -10.54 0.53 -18.02
CA GLU A 39 -10.69 1.78 -18.75
C GLU A 39 -9.92 2.94 -18.09
N THR A 40 -9.79 2.92 -16.76
CA THR A 40 -9.11 3.99 -16.01
C THR A 40 -7.61 3.75 -15.88
N PHE A 41 -7.18 2.50 -15.67
CA PHE A 41 -5.80 2.13 -15.35
C PHE A 41 -5.21 1.15 -16.38
N THR A 42 -5.04 1.62 -17.59
CA THR A 42 -4.60 0.81 -18.75
C THR A 42 -3.18 0.22 -18.63
N ALA A 43 -2.34 0.80 -17.77
CA ALA A 43 -0.96 0.37 -17.51
C ALA A 43 -0.78 -0.18 -16.09
N ALA A 44 -1.84 -0.77 -15.51
CA ALA A 44 -1.77 -1.35 -14.17
C ALA A 44 -0.99 -2.67 -14.18
N GLU A 45 -0.07 -2.80 -13.25
CA GLU A 45 0.77 -3.98 -12.99
C GLU A 45 0.55 -4.47 -11.55
N GLU A 46 0.91 -5.72 -11.26
CA GLU A 46 0.79 -6.33 -9.92
C GLU A 46 -0.63 -6.23 -9.33
N VAL A 47 -1.66 -6.41 -10.16
CA VAL A 47 -3.06 -6.22 -9.79
C VAL A 47 -3.51 -7.33 -8.83
N LYS A 48 -4.04 -6.92 -7.67
CA LYS A 48 -4.59 -7.82 -6.65
C LYS A 48 -5.95 -7.32 -6.20
N TRP A 49 -6.96 -8.20 -6.24
CA TRP A 49 -8.32 -7.91 -5.84
C TRP A 49 -8.66 -8.49 -4.47
N GLU A 50 -9.42 -7.76 -3.71
CA GLU A 50 -10.05 -8.18 -2.44
C GLU A 50 -11.55 -7.89 -2.55
N GLU A 51 -12.40 -8.89 -2.25
CA GLU A 51 -13.86 -8.75 -2.26
C GLU A 51 -14.37 -8.54 -0.84
N TYR A 52 -15.27 -7.58 -0.70
CA TYR A 52 -16.04 -7.32 0.51
C TYR A 52 -17.54 -7.38 0.18
N SER A 53 -18.40 -7.46 1.19
CA SER A 53 -19.84 -7.63 0.99
C SER A 53 -20.52 -6.54 0.17
N THR A 54 -19.98 -5.32 0.18
CA THR A 54 -20.57 -4.13 -0.46
C THR A 54 -19.64 -3.39 -1.41
N TYR A 55 -18.38 -3.82 -1.53
CA TYR A 55 -17.39 -3.16 -2.38
C TYR A 55 -16.23 -4.11 -2.73
N TYR A 56 -15.48 -3.74 -3.74
CA TYR A 56 -14.20 -4.36 -4.10
C TYR A 56 -13.06 -3.40 -3.82
N THR A 57 -11.92 -3.96 -3.44
CA THR A 57 -10.66 -3.21 -3.34
C THR A 57 -9.67 -3.79 -4.34
N VAL A 58 -9.01 -2.94 -5.09
CA VAL A 58 -7.90 -3.31 -5.96
C VAL A 58 -6.61 -2.62 -5.53
N SER A 59 -5.54 -3.39 -5.37
CA SER A 59 -4.18 -2.89 -5.13
C SER A 59 -3.35 -3.16 -6.38
N PHE A 60 -2.59 -2.17 -6.86
CA PHE A 60 -1.80 -2.27 -8.09
C PHE A 60 -0.68 -1.23 -8.13
N VAL A 61 0.20 -1.37 -9.10
CA VAL A 61 1.21 -0.37 -9.47
C VAL A 61 0.82 0.21 -10.84
N ASN A 62 0.77 1.53 -10.96
CA ASN A 62 0.54 2.19 -12.24
C ASN A 62 1.58 3.29 -12.43
N SER A 63 2.41 3.17 -13.48
CA SER A 63 3.52 4.10 -13.74
C SER A 63 4.44 4.32 -12.53
N GLY A 64 4.76 3.26 -11.81
CA GLY A 64 5.60 3.29 -10.61
C GLY A 64 4.92 3.81 -9.32
N ILE A 65 3.64 4.17 -9.41
CA ILE A 65 2.83 4.62 -8.26
C ILE A 65 2.05 3.43 -7.71
N ARG A 66 2.33 3.07 -6.45
CA ARG A 66 1.52 2.08 -5.74
C ARG A 66 0.18 2.69 -5.37
N SER A 67 -0.90 2.03 -5.75
CA SER A 67 -2.26 2.52 -5.60
C SER A 67 -3.17 1.46 -5.00
N LYS A 68 -4.18 1.91 -4.26
CA LYS A 68 -5.30 1.10 -3.78
C LYS A 68 -6.59 1.85 -4.09
N VAL A 69 -7.56 1.20 -4.73
CA VAL A 69 -8.82 1.80 -5.13
C VAL A 69 -9.97 0.94 -4.65
N ASN A 70 -11.01 1.58 -4.14
CA ASN A 70 -12.26 0.93 -3.75
C ASN A 70 -13.35 1.25 -4.78
N TYR A 71 -14.07 0.21 -5.22
CA TYR A 71 -15.22 0.30 -6.11
C TYR A 71 -16.46 -0.27 -5.45
N ASP A 72 -17.62 0.34 -5.64
CA ASP A 72 -18.88 -0.30 -5.31
C ASP A 72 -19.20 -1.45 -6.31
N LEU A 73 -20.28 -2.19 -6.07
CA LEU A 73 -20.68 -3.33 -6.91
C LEU A 73 -21.12 -2.91 -8.33
N ASP A 74 -21.39 -1.63 -8.56
CA ASP A 74 -21.77 -1.06 -9.85
C ASP A 74 -20.57 -0.49 -10.65
N GLY A 75 -19.36 -0.55 -10.09
CA GLY A 75 -18.13 -0.06 -10.72
C GLY A 75 -17.86 1.43 -10.50
N ASN A 76 -18.59 2.10 -9.59
CA ASN A 76 -18.28 3.47 -9.22
C ASN A 76 -17.10 3.49 -8.23
N MET A 77 -16.13 4.35 -8.47
CA MET A 77 -14.99 4.54 -7.56
C MET A 77 -15.44 5.26 -6.29
N LEU A 78 -15.29 4.60 -5.14
CA LEU A 78 -15.62 5.15 -3.82
C LEU A 78 -14.49 5.99 -3.25
N GLY A 79 -13.25 5.62 -3.56
CA GLY A 79 -12.06 6.33 -3.08
C GLY A 79 -10.78 5.64 -3.48
N SER A 80 -9.66 6.34 -3.28
CA SER A 80 -8.33 5.81 -3.60
C SER A 80 -7.28 6.23 -2.59
N ILE A 81 -6.23 5.42 -2.48
CA ILE A 81 -4.99 5.74 -1.77
C ILE A 81 -3.84 5.56 -2.74
N ARG A 82 -2.96 6.56 -2.85
CA ARG A 82 -1.78 6.54 -3.72
C ARG A 82 -0.52 6.87 -2.92
N TYR A 83 0.56 6.13 -3.18
CA TYR A 83 1.84 6.31 -2.50
C TYR A 83 2.90 6.69 -3.52
N TYR A 84 3.49 7.88 -3.37
CA TYR A 84 4.47 8.39 -4.32
C TYR A 84 5.49 9.33 -3.68
N SER A 85 6.47 9.73 -4.46
CA SER A 85 7.52 10.63 -4.00
C SER A 85 7.06 12.08 -3.97
N PRO A 86 7.61 12.92 -3.07
CA PRO A 86 7.18 14.32 -2.90
C PRO A 86 7.27 15.20 -4.15
N GLN A 87 8.11 14.82 -5.12
CA GLN A 87 8.27 15.55 -6.40
C GLN A 87 7.00 15.53 -7.25
N MET A 88 6.09 14.60 -6.99
CA MET A 88 4.81 14.45 -7.71
C MET A 88 3.66 15.24 -7.07
N LEU A 89 3.87 15.88 -5.92
CA LEU A 89 2.89 16.78 -5.31
C LEU A 89 2.66 18.02 -6.20
N PRO A 90 1.48 18.66 -6.11
CA PRO A 90 1.26 19.98 -6.69
C PRO A 90 2.32 20.99 -6.24
N LEU A 91 2.85 21.79 -7.17
CA LEU A 91 3.97 22.71 -6.90
C LEU A 91 3.67 23.75 -5.80
N ASN A 92 2.44 24.20 -5.71
CA ASN A 92 2.01 25.13 -4.65
C ASN A 92 2.15 24.48 -3.26
N ILE A 93 1.82 23.19 -3.12
CA ILE A 93 1.98 22.43 -1.86
C ILE A 93 3.45 22.25 -1.54
N ILE A 94 4.28 21.84 -2.51
CA ILE A 94 5.73 21.69 -2.32
C ILE A 94 6.35 23.00 -1.82
N ASN A 95 6.07 24.12 -2.51
CA ASN A 95 6.64 25.42 -2.18
C ASN A 95 6.22 25.91 -0.79
N LYS A 96 4.94 25.73 -0.46
CA LYS A 96 4.40 26.09 0.87
C LYS A 96 5.07 25.27 1.97
N LEU A 97 5.13 23.95 1.82
CA LEU A 97 5.77 23.07 2.83
C LEU A 97 7.24 23.40 3.04
N LYS A 98 8.00 23.64 1.96
CA LYS A 98 9.41 24.04 2.06
C LYS A 98 9.58 25.39 2.77
N LYS A 99 8.71 26.35 2.47
CA LYS A 99 8.71 27.67 3.12
C LYS A 99 8.42 27.58 4.61
N ASP A 100 7.37 26.81 4.97
CA ASP A 100 6.91 26.70 6.35
C ASP A 100 7.80 25.78 7.20
N ASN A 101 8.57 24.89 6.55
CA ASN A 101 9.41 23.89 7.19
C ASN A 101 10.84 23.83 6.59
N PRO A 102 11.64 24.92 6.64
CA PRO A 102 12.91 25.01 5.90
C PRO A 102 14.00 24.03 6.38
N LYS A 103 13.86 23.48 7.59
CA LYS A 103 14.82 22.52 8.18
C LYS A 103 14.37 21.06 8.07
N ARG A 104 13.29 20.78 7.33
CA ARG A 104 12.73 19.44 7.18
C ARG A 104 12.79 18.98 5.73
N THR A 105 13.10 17.70 5.55
CA THR A 105 13.13 17.05 4.24
C THR A 105 11.86 16.22 4.05
N MET A 106 11.18 16.39 2.93
CA MET A 106 10.06 15.53 2.52
C MET A 106 10.61 14.22 1.95
N PHE A 107 10.03 13.07 2.32
CA PHE A 107 10.49 11.77 1.83
C PHE A 107 9.36 10.84 1.33
N GLY A 108 8.10 11.14 1.56
CA GLY A 108 6.99 10.32 1.10
C GLY A 108 5.66 11.06 1.14
N VAL A 109 4.75 10.63 0.27
CA VAL A 109 3.38 11.14 0.19
C VAL A 109 2.41 9.98 0.17
N THR A 110 1.36 10.09 0.97
CA THR A 110 0.13 9.30 0.85
C THR A 110 -0.98 10.28 0.45
N GLU A 111 -1.51 10.12 -0.75
CA GLU A 111 -2.69 10.83 -1.23
C GLU A 111 -3.91 9.97 -0.98
N VAL A 112 -4.93 10.55 -0.38
CA VAL A 112 -6.22 9.90 -0.12
C VAL A 112 -7.30 10.70 -0.82
N THR A 113 -8.06 10.05 -1.70
CA THR A 113 -9.25 10.62 -2.33
C THR A 113 -10.47 9.88 -1.78
N PHE A 114 -11.45 10.62 -1.34
CA PHE A 114 -12.76 10.08 -0.93
C PHE A 114 -13.86 11.01 -1.46
N GLY A 115 -14.75 10.46 -2.28
CA GLY A 115 -15.68 11.28 -3.04
C GLY A 115 -14.92 12.32 -3.89
N ASN A 116 -15.20 13.60 -3.69
CA ASN A 116 -14.55 14.70 -4.39
C ASN A 116 -13.43 15.39 -3.58
N GLU A 117 -13.09 14.84 -2.41
CA GLU A 117 -12.08 15.43 -1.52
C GLU A 117 -10.74 14.73 -1.67
N VAL A 118 -9.68 15.52 -1.84
CA VAL A 118 -8.30 15.04 -1.87
C VAL A 118 -7.57 15.54 -0.64
N THR A 119 -6.93 14.62 0.07
CA THR A 119 -6.07 14.91 1.22
C THR A 119 -4.70 14.32 1.00
N TYR A 120 -3.65 15.09 1.26
CA TYR A 120 -2.28 14.63 1.21
C TYR A 120 -1.72 14.46 2.62
N TYR A 121 -1.12 13.31 2.90
CA TYR A 121 -0.32 13.08 4.10
C TYR A 121 1.15 13.07 3.68
N VAL A 122 1.86 14.17 3.97
CA VAL A 122 3.25 14.33 3.57
C VAL A 122 4.16 14.00 4.74
N LYS A 123 5.03 13.01 4.52
CA LYS A 123 6.04 12.59 5.50
C LYS A 123 7.30 13.45 5.35
N MET A 124 7.71 14.02 6.46
CA MET A 124 8.90 14.85 6.55
C MET A 124 9.78 14.42 7.73
N GLU A 125 11.05 14.78 7.67
CA GLU A 125 11.98 14.50 8.74
C GLU A 125 12.97 15.65 8.98
N ASP A 126 13.49 15.71 10.19
CA ASP A 126 14.70 16.42 10.56
C ASP A 126 15.68 15.47 11.25
N ALA A 127 16.78 15.99 11.81
CA ALA A 127 17.79 15.19 12.49
C ALA A 127 17.26 14.38 13.70
N LYS A 128 16.14 14.80 14.29
CA LYS A 128 15.65 14.26 15.58
C LYS A 128 14.26 13.60 15.47
N ASN A 129 13.44 13.98 14.49
CA ASN A 129 12.04 13.58 14.46
C ASN A 129 11.57 13.25 13.06
N TRP A 130 10.52 12.41 13.01
CA TRP A 130 9.63 12.24 11.85
C TRP A 130 8.33 13.01 12.08
N TYR A 131 7.76 13.51 11.01
CA TYR A 131 6.53 14.30 10.99
C TYR A 131 5.61 13.80 9.87
N THR A 132 4.31 13.80 10.11
CA THR A 132 3.28 13.67 9.08
C THR A 132 2.45 14.95 9.08
N TYR A 133 2.36 15.62 7.94
CA TYR A 133 1.48 16.76 7.72
C TYR A 133 0.26 16.32 6.93
N LYS A 134 -0.93 16.66 7.43
CA LYS A 134 -2.19 16.54 6.69
C LYS A 134 -2.43 17.85 5.94
N ILE A 135 -2.70 17.76 4.63
CA ILE A 135 -2.82 18.91 3.73
C ILE A 135 -4.06 18.71 2.87
N ASP A 136 -4.90 19.71 2.76
CA ASP A 136 -6.05 19.71 1.85
C ASP A 136 -5.65 20.13 0.42
N ALA A 137 -6.59 20.04 -0.52
CA ALA A 137 -6.37 20.40 -1.92
C ALA A 137 -6.03 21.90 -2.10
N ALA A 138 -6.43 22.77 -1.17
CA ALA A 138 -6.11 24.21 -1.17
C ALA A 138 -4.69 24.48 -0.62
N GLY A 139 -4.01 23.46 -0.07
CA GLY A 139 -2.67 23.59 0.50
C GLY A 139 -2.65 24.03 1.97
N ASN A 140 -3.79 24.02 2.66
CA ASN A 140 -3.80 24.25 4.10
C ASN A 140 -3.21 23.02 4.80
N SER A 141 -2.16 23.25 5.61
CA SER A 141 -1.41 22.17 6.25
C SER A 141 -1.53 22.24 7.77
N GLN A 142 -1.66 21.07 8.39
CA GLN A 142 -1.59 20.91 9.84
C GLN A 142 -0.69 19.75 10.21
N LEU A 143 0.00 19.85 11.33
CA LEU A 143 0.76 18.73 11.89
C LEU A 143 -0.21 17.65 12.34
N PHE A 144 -0.11 16.45 11.75
CA PHE A 144 -0.95 15.30 12.05
C PHE A 144 -0.28 14.36 13.06
N GLU A 145 1.02 14.06 12.84
CA GLU A 145 1.81 13.18 13.70
C GLU A 145 3.25 13.68 13.85
N LYS A 146 3.86 13.37 14.99
CA LYS A 146 5.29 13.60 15.27
C LYS A 146 5.84 12.46 16.10
N TYR A 147 6.95 11.87 15.65
CA TYR A 147 7.67 10.82 16.36
C TYR A 147 9.15 11.19 16.50
N LYS A 148 9.73 10.88 17.66
CA LYS A 148 11.16 11.01 17.89
C LYS A 148 11.89 9.85 17.22
N LYS A 149 13.01 10.14 16.57
CA LYS A 149 13.92 9.10 16.06
C LYS A 149 14.60 8.40 17.23
N ALA A 150 14.83 7.08 17.10
CA ALA A 150 15.58 6.30 18.09
C ALA A 150 17.05 6.70 18.11
#